data_0fc1114515b51f7eb0dd1ffdd91c4f17
#
_entry.id   0fc1114515b51f7eb0dd1ffdd91c4f17
#
_cell.length_a   1.000
_cell.length_b   1.000
_cell.length_c   1.000
_cell.angle_alpha   90.00
_cell.angle_beta   90.00
_cell.angle_gamma   90.00
#
_symmetry.space_group_name_H-M   'P 1'
#
loop_
_entity.id
_entity.type
_entity.pdbx_description
1 polymer ?
#
loop_
_entity_poly.entity_id
_entity_poly.type
_entity_poly.pdbx_seq_one_letter_code
_entity_poly.pdbx_strand_id
1 'polypeptide(L)'
;MQKKDILELKRRFKKDACTFTKLRGCYVDNQKNILLHIDETFLNLEEDEFYKYLEIAKKALSGTIGNNLLELSFRRDEAGEESQKFFLALRDSALKQDGLLDLLYERIIREYDFAGNYLILLFHDAYDVITKTTDNNKLDESEEVYEYVLCAICPVELTKAGLGYHKDKNIIAPRIRDWVVSVPETGFLFPAFSDRSSDVNAMGYYVKDAKKAQPAFMQEVLGCEAKRTAAEEKKTFHGILKDVISEEVEDAKTVILDIQQDLNDMVEEHKNVFENEPVLLTPPAIREAMAEKGLSEEVISKVEEICEEA
;
A
#
# COMPACT_ATOMS: atom_id res chain seq x y z
N MET A 1 1.26 3.77 6.84
CA MET A 1 0.32 4.72 6.18
C MET A 1 -0.92 4.93 7.04
N GLN A 2 -1.32 6.18 7.27
CA GLN A 2 -2.51 6.54 8.05
C GLN A 2 -3.57 7.18 7.14
N LYS A 3 -4.81 7.31 7.65
CA LYS A 3 -5.91 7.94 6.90
C LYS A 3 -5.60 9.38 6.49
N LYS A 4 -4.88 10.13 7.35
CA LYS A 4 -4.47 11.53 7.06
C LYS A 4 -3.55 11.60 5.84
N ASP A 5 -2.58 10.66 5.72
CA ASP A 5 -1.61 10.61 4.63
C ASP A 5 -2.30 10.32 3.29
N ILE A 6 -3.18 9.33 3.27
CA ILE A 6 -3.98 9.00 2.07
C ILE A 6 -4.88 10.17 1.65
N LEU A 7 -5.49 10.87 2.60
CA LEU A 7 -6.32 12.03 2.30
C LEU A 7 -5.49 13.21 1.75
N GLU A 8 -4.26 13.39 2.22
CA GLU A 8 -3.33 14.39 1.69
C GLU A 8 -3.01 14.11 0.23
N LEU A 9 -2.61 12.88 -0.11
CA LEU A 9 -2.34 12.47 -1.49
C LEU A 9 -3.58 12.67 -2.39
N LYS A 10 -4.76 12.19 -1.94
CA LYS A 10 -6.00 12.32 -2.72
C LYS A 10 -6.42 13.77 -2.98
N ARG A 11 -6.09 14.71 -2.09
CA ARG A 11 -6.36 16.14 -2.30
C ARG A 11 -5.59 16.72 -3.48
N ARG A 12 -4.44 16.13 -3.80
CA ARG A 12 -3.63 16.53 -4.94
C ARG A 12 -4.16 16.03 -6.28
N PHE A 13 -4.95 14.93 -6.28
CA PHE A 13 -5.55 14.38 -7.50
C PHE A 13 -6.78 15.19 -7.93
N LYS A 14 -6.59 16.50 -8.11
CA LYS A 14 -7.56 17.44 -8.62
C LYS A 14 -6.89 18.26 -9.73
N LYS A 15 -7.66 18.79 -10.67
CA LYS A 15 -7.14 19.56 -11.81
C LYS A 15 -6.16 20.66 -11.39
N ASP A 16 -6.55 21.44 -10.38
CA ASP A 16 -5.79 22.62 -9.94
C ASP A 16 -4.62 22.30 -9.00
N ALA A 17 -4.47 21.03 -8.59
CA ALA A 17 -3.46 20.60 -7.63
C ALA A 17 -2.62 19.41 -8.14
N CYS A 18 -2.96 18.87 -9.31
CA CYS A 18 -2.27 17.71 -9.88
C CYS A 18 -0.91 18.12 -10.44
N THR A 19 0.11 17.42 -10.00
CA THR A 19 1.51 17.58 -10.44
C THR A 19 2.05 16.33 -11.14
N PHE A 20 1.18 15.40 -11.55
CA PHE A 20 1.59 14.24 -12.32
C PHE A 20 2.37 14.64 -13.56
N THR A 21 3.58 14.13 -13.69
CA THR A 21 4.47 14.46 -14.80
C THR A 21 4.30 13.52 -15.98
N LYS A 22 4.22 12.21 -15.68
CA LYS A 22 4.15 11.14 -16.67
C LYS A 22 3.02 10.18 -16.39
N LEU A 23 2.42 9.70 -17.48
CA LEU A 23 1.51 8.56 -17.52
C LEU A 23 2.11 7.52 -18.44
N ARG A 24 2.39 6.35 -17.91
CA ARG A 24 2.85 5.17 -18.68
C ARG A 24 1.89 4.03 -18.45
N GLY A 25 1.83 3.10 -19.38
CA GLY A 25 0.98 1.94 -19.20
C GLY A 25 0.98 1.01 -20.38
N CYS A 26 0.28 -0.10 -20.24
CA CYS A 26 0.03 -1.02 -21.34
C CYS A 26 -1.34 -1.69 -21.20
N TYR A 27 -1.97 -1.95 -22.34
CA TYR A 27 -3.19 -2.74 -22.44
C TYR A 27 -2.85 -4.19 -22.75
N VAL A 28 -3.32 -5.09 -21.89
CA VAL A 28 -3.02 -6.52 -21.94
C VAL A 28 -4.30 -7.29 -22.23
N ASP A 29 -4.25 -8.22 -23.19
CA ASP A 29 -5.37 -9.09 -23.52
C ASP A 29 -5.46 -10.31 -22.58
N ASN A 30 -6.52 -11.09 -22.74
CA ASN A 30 -6.74 -12.32 -21.95
C ASN A 30 -5.76 -13.47 -22.28
N GLN A 31 -4.90 -13.30 -23.28
CA GLN A 31 -3.82 -14.24 -23.62
C GLN A 31 -2.46 -13.75 -23.10
N LYS A 32 -2.48 -12.68 -22.27
CA LYS A 32 -1.29 -12.05 -21.70
C LYS A 32 -0.39 -11.35 -22.73
N ASN A 33 -0.93 -10.95 -23.89
CA ASN A 33 -0.20 -10.15 -24.87
C ASN A 33 -0.43 -8.65 -24.63
N ILE A 34 0.63 -7.87 -24.75
CA ILE A 34 0.52 -6.41 -24.76
C ILE A 34 0.05 -5.97 -26.13
N LEU A 35 -1.11 -5.32 -26.20
CA LEU A 35 -1.70 -4.81 -27.44
C LEU A 35 -1.37 -3.34 -27.70
N LEU A 36 -1.14 -2.56 -26.65
CA LEU A 36 -0.90 -1.12 -26.71
C LEU A 36 -0.02 -0.68 -25.56
N HIS A 37 0.93 0.22 -25.84
CA HIS A 37 1.67 0.97 -24.84
C HIS A 37 1.13 2.40 -24.76
N ILE A 38 1.06 2.96 -23.55
CA ILE A 38 0.70 4.34 -23.26
C ILE A 38 1.96 5.07 -22.80
N ASP A 39 2.25 6.19 -23.43
CA ASP A 39 3.36 7.10 -23.09
C ASP A 39 2.91 8.55 -23.26
N GLU A 40 2.30 9.09 -22.20
CA GLU A 40 1.73 10.43 -22.25
C GLU A 40 2.39 11.38 -21.22
N THR A 41 2.51 12.61 -21.60
CA THR A 41 2.77 13.68 -20.64
C THR A 41 1.44 14.09 -20.05
N PHE A 42 1.26 13.84 -18.76
CA PHE A 42 -0.06 13.90 -18.12
C PHE A 42 -0.79 15.24 -18.29
N LEU A 43 -0.06 16.34 -18.25
CA LEU A 43 -0.64 17.69 -18.40
C LEU A 43 -1.05 18.05 -19.83
N ASN A 44 -0.66 17.23 -20.83
CA ASN A 44 -1.03 17.43 -22.24
C ASN A 44 -2.29 16.66 -22.64
N LEU A 45 -2.87 15.88 -21.73
CA LEU A 45 -4.10 15.13 -21.99
C LEU A 45 -5.29 16.07 -22.21
N GLU A 46 -6.21 15.65 -23.06
CA GLU A 46 -7.52 16.32 -23.20
C GLU A 46 -8.29 16.31 -21.87
N GLU A 47 -9.09 17.33 -21.61
CA GLU A 47 -9.70 17.55 -20.30
C GLU A 47 -10.51 16.37 -19.79
N ASP A 48 -11.34 15.77 -20.63
CA ASP A 48 -12.18 14.62 -20.26
C ASP A 48 -11.33 13.39 -19.92
N GLU A 49 -10.27 13.16 -20.70
CA GLU A 49 -9.34 12.05 -20.49
C GLU A 49 -8.53 12.25 -19.20
N PHE A 50 -8.01 13.45 -18.99
CA PHE A 50 -7.30 13.85 -17.78
C PHE A 50 -8.12 13.54 -16.51
N TYR A 51 -9.41 13.90 -16.49
CA TYR A 51 -10.27 13.61 -15.36
C TYR A 51 -10.47 12.12 -15.12
N LYS A 52 -10.59 11.32 -16.19
CA LYS A 52 -10.77 9.87 -16.08
C LYS A 52 -9.54 9.20 -15.46
N TYR A 53 -8.35 9.58 -15.86
CA TYR A 53 -7.12 9.08 -15.24
C TYR A 53 -6.98 9.52 -13.78
N LEU A 54 -7.35 10.77 -13.44
CA LEU A 54 -7.39 11.20 -12.03
C LEU A 54 -8.40 10.40 -11.19
N GLU A 55 -9.56 10.05 -11.73
CA GLU A 55 -10.53 9.19 -11.04
C GLU A 55 -9.94 7.80 -10.76
N ILE A 56 -9.22 7.22 -11.73
CA ILE A 56 -8.51 5.94 -11.56
C ILE A 56 -7.47 6.05 -10.45
N ALA A 57 -6.60 7.06 -10.48
CA ALA A 57 -5.59 7.29 -9.45
C ALA A 57 -6.20 7.45 -8.05
N LYS A 58 -7.30 8.22 -7.91
CA LYS A 58 -8.04 8.32 -6.64
C LYS A 58 -8.59 6.99 -6.15
N LYS A 59 -9.07 6.16 -7.07
CA LYS A 59 -9.64 4.84 -6.73
C LYS A 59 -8.56 3.88 -6.27
N ALA A 60 -7.36 3.91 -6.85
CA ALA A 60 -6.22 3.11 -6.43
C ALA A 60 -5.70 3.43 -5.01
N LEU A 61 -6.18 4.51 -4.39
CA LEU A 61 -5.92 4.85 -2.99
C LEU A 61 -7.21 4.84 -2.15
N SER A 62 -8.25 4.13 -2.55
CA SER A 62 -9.54 4.13 -1.86
C SER A 62 -9.75 2.87 -1.02
N GLY A 63 -10.73 2.95 -0.10
CA GLY A 63 -11.11 1.85 0.79
C GLY A 63 -10.61 2.03 2.21
N THR A 64 -10.68 0.97 2.98
CA THR A 64 -10.33 0.93 4.40
C THR A 64 -8.87 0.51 4.55
N ILE A 65 -8.11 1.25 5.35
CA ILE A 65 -6.73 0.88 5.71
C ILE A 65 -6.77 -0.42 6.52
N GLY A 66 -5.84 -1.32 6.20
CA GLY A 66 -5.80 -2.66 6.78
C GLY A 66 -6.67 -3.70 6.05
N ASN A 67 -7.55 -3.27 5.14
CA ASN A 67 -8.35 -4.18 4.30
C ASN A 67 -8.11 -3.96 2.81
N ASN A 68 -8.39 -2.75 2.32
CA ASN A 68 -8.22 -2.41 0.90
C ASN A 68 -6.88 -1.74 0.61
N LEU A 69 -6.37 -1.01 1.59
CA LEU A 69 -5.06 -0.36 1.55
C LEU A 69 -4.19 -1.02 2.61
N LEU A 70 -3.24 -1.81 2.17
CA LEU A 70 -2.27 -2.52 3.00
C LEU A 70 -0.93 -1.81 2.92
N GLU A 71 -0.19 -1.81 4.01
CA GLU A 71 1.20 -1.41 4.00
C GLU A 71 2.05 -2.68 3.97
N LEU A 72 2.91 -2.79 2.96
CA LEU A 72 3.80 -3.90 2.75
C LEU A 72 5.23 -3.46 3.08
N SER A 73 6.05 -4.38 3.59
CA SER A 73 7.49 -4.17 3.73
C SER A 73 8.24 -5.04 2.73
N PHE A 74 9.37 -4.55 2.22
CA PHE A 74 10.24 -5.41 1.42
C PHE A 74 10.76 -6.56 2.27
N ARG A 75 10.85 -7.76 1.67
CA ARG A 75 11.41 -8.93 2.34
C ARG A 75 12.88 -8.66 2.69
N ARG A 76 13.34 -9.23 3.81
CA ARG A 76 14.72 -9.08 4.29
C ARG A 76 15.67 -10.12 3.67
N ASP A 77 15.39 -10.53 2.43
CA ASP A 77 16.22 -11.43 1.65
C ASP A 77 16.77 -10.73 0.39
N GLU A 78 17.66 -11.39 -0.32
CA GLU A 78 18.27 -10.85 -1.55
C GLU A 78 17.23 -10.43 -2.59
N ALA A 79 16.16 -11.20 -2.75
CA ALA A 79 15.07 -10.88 -3.69
C ALA A 79 14.27 -9.63 -3.28
N GLY A 80 14.06 -9.41 -1.98
CA GLY A 80 13.44 -8.19 -1.47
C GLY A 80 14.31 -6.96 -1.67
N GLU A 81 15.63 -7.08 -1.42
CA GLU A 81 16.59 -6.00 -1.67
C GLU A 81 16.71 -5.65 -3.16
N GLU A 82 16.72 -6.64 -4.05
CA GLU A 82 16.73 -6.41 -5.50
C GLU A 82 15.44 -5.72 -5.97
N SER A 83 14.29 -6.13 -5.43
CA SER A 83 13.02 -5.49 -5.74
C SER A 83 12.98 -4.03 -5.25
N GLN A 84 13.46 -3.74 -4.05
CA GLN A 84 13.56 -2.37 -3.55
C GLN A 84 14.44 -1.50 -4.45
N LYS A 85 15.62 -1.98 -4.83
CA LYS A 85 16.53 -1.29 -5.77
C LYS A 85 15.86 -1.04 -7.12
N PHE A 86 15.11 -2.03 -7.61
CA PHE A 86 14.35 -1.90 -8.86
C PHE A 86 13.29 -0.79 -8.78
N PHE A 87 12.48 -0.76 -7.71
CA PHE A 87 11.45 0.25 -7.55
C PHE A 87 12.03 1.66 -7.29
N LEU A 88 13.16 1.76 -6.60
CA LEU A 88 13.90 3.03 -6.47
C LEU A 88 14.34 3.52 -7.85
N ALA A 89 14.98 2.67 -8.66
CA ALA A 89 15.40 3.04 -10.00
C ALA A 89 14.22 3.43 -10.91
N LEU A 90 13.09 2.73 -10.79
CA LEU A 90 11.86 3.04 -11.54
C LEU A 90 11.32 4.43 -11.18
N ARG A 91 11.22 4.76 -9.88
CA ARG A 91 10.82 6.08 -9.38
C ARG A 91 11.78 7.17 -9.85
N ASP A 92 13.08 7.00 -9.61
CA ASP A 92 14.12 8.00 -9.90
C ASP A 92 14.27 8.23 -11.42
N SER A 93 13.87 7.27 -12.25
CA SER A 93 13.78 7.47 -13.70
C SER A 93 12.62 8.37 -14.14
N ALA A 94 11.72 8.72 -13.23
CA ALA A 94 10.45 9.40 -13.53
C ALA A 94 9.67 8.72 -14.68
N LEU A 95 9.67 7.37 -14.70
CA LEU A 95 9.07 6.51 -15.73
C LEU A 95 9.61 6.77 -17.16
N LYS A 96 10.87 7.22 -17.30
CA LYS A 96 11.48 7.52 -18.60
C LYS A 96 12.31 6.37 -19.18
N GLN A 97 12.61 5.35 -18.40
CA GLN A 97 13.41 4.20 -18.82
C GLN A 97 12.52 3.03 -19.26
N ASP A 98 12.38 2.85 -20.58
CA ASP A 98 11.52 1.79 -21.16
C ASP A 98 11.90 0.39 -20.66
N GLY A 99 13.21 0.09 -20.52
CA GLY A 99 13.65 -1.23 -20.03
C GLY A 99 13.19 -1.55 -18.61
N LEU A 100 13.07 -0.57 -17.72
CA LEU A 100 12.51 -0.77 -16.37
C LEU A 100 10.99 -1.00 -16.44
N LEU A 101 10.31 -0.28 -17.33
CA LEU A 101 8.87 -0.42 -17.53
C LEU A 101 8.53 -1.79 -18.10
N ASP A 102 9.26 -2.24 -19.12
CA ASP A 102 9.06 -3.56 -19.72
C ASP A 102 9.25 -4.68 -18.71
N LEU A 103 10.30 -4.60 -17.89
CA LEU A 103 10.52 -5.55 -16.78
C LEU A 103 9.37 -5.55 -15.77
N LEU A 104 8.83 -4.39 -15.43
CA LEU A 104 7.68 -4.30 -14.54
C LEU A 104 6.41 -4.92 -15.17
N TYR A 105 6.14 -4.59 -16.44
CA TYR A 105 5.01 -5.15 -17.15
C TYR A 105 5.11 -6.68 -17.26
N GLU A 106 6.28 -7.21 -17.59
CA GLU A 106 6.52 -8.66 -17.65
C GLU A 106 6.27 -9.33 -16.29
N ARG A 107 6.77 -8.75 -15.18
CA ARG A 107 6.52 -9.27 -13.83
C ARG A 107 5.02 -9.27 -13.51
N ILE A 108 4.33 -8.14 -13.76
CA ILE A 108 2.88 -8.03 -13.52
C ILE A 108 2.12 -9.04 -14.37
N ILE A 109 2.37 -9.11 -15.68
CA ILE A 109 1.66 -10.00 -16.62
C ILE A 109 1.85 -11.48 -16.25
N ARG A 110 3.04 -11.85 -15.77
CA ARG A 110 3.34 -13.22 -15.35
C ARG A 110 2.54 -13.61 -14.12
N GLU A 111 2.54 -12.77 -13.08
CA GLU A 111 2.05 -13.11 -11.75
C GLU A 111 0.60 -12.67 -11.46
N TYR A 112 0.09 -11.68 -12.22
CA TYR A 112 -1.28 -11.22 -12.00
C TYR A 112 -2.29 -12.25 -12.49
N ASP A 113 -3.04 -12.84 -11.55
CA ASP A 113 -4.09 -13.82 -11.83
C ASP A 113 -5.40 -13.12 -12.17
N PHE A 114 -5.60 -12.87 -13.46
CA PHE A 114 -6.81 -12.27 -14.01
C PHE A 114 -7.15 -12.86 -15.37
N ALA A 115 -8.36 -13.39 -15.51
CA ALA A 115 -8.79 -14.11 -16.71
C ALA A 115 -9.29 -13.22 -17.87
N GLY A 116 -9.33 -11.90 -17.69
CA GLY A 116 -9.83 -10.93 -18.68
C GLY A 116 -8.75 -10.03 -19.23
N ASN A 117 -9.19 -9.05 -20.04
CA ASN A 117 -8.33 -7.98 -20.47
C ASN A 117 -8.17 -6.94 -19.35
N TYR A 118 -7.01 -6.33 -19.27
CA TYR A 118 -6.74 -5.29 -18.26
C TYR A 118 -5.77 -4.23 -18.76
N LEU A 119 -5.83 -3.07 -18.11
CA LEU A 119 -4.97 -1.94 -18.34
C LEU A 119 -4.08 -1.73 -17.12
N ILE A 120 -2.76 -1.72 -17.33
CA ILE A 120 -1.77 -1.32 -16.34
C ILE A 120 -1.48 0.16 -16.55
N LEU A 121 -1.65 0.98 -15.51
CA LEU A 121 -1.34 2.40 -15.52
C LEU A 121 -0.32 2.73 -14.44
N LEU A 122 0.65 3.55 -14.78
CA LEU A 122 1.68 4.07 -13.89
C LEU A 122 1.65 5.60 -13.95
N PHE A 123 1.53 6.23 -12.80
CA PHE A 123 1.57 7.66 -12.61
C PHE A 123 2.82 8.03 -11.83
N HIS A 124 3.57 9.02 -12.30
CA HIS A 124 4.70 9.57 -11.57
C HIS A 124 4.38 10.98 -11.10
N ASP A 125 4.70 11.27 -9.86
CA ASP A 125 4.57 12.58 -9.25
C ASP A 125 5.74 12.88 -8.32
N ALA A 126 6.05 14.16 -8.19
CA ALA A 126 6.98 14.67 -7.20
C ALA A 126 6.45 16.00 -6.66
N TYR A 127 6.31 16.12 -5.36
CA TYR A 127 5.86 17.35 -4.75
C TYR A 127 6.55 17.67 -3.42
N ASP A 128 6.62 18.95 -3.12
CA ASP A 128 7.16 19.42 -1.86
C ASP A 128 6.17 19.18 -0.71
N VAL A 129 6.62 18.48 0.32
CA VAL A 129 5.85 18.26 1.54
C VAL A 129 6.01 19.48 2.43
N ILE A 130 4.97 20.30 2.53
CA ILE A 130 5.00 21.52 3.33
C ILE A 130 5.02 21.15 4.82
N THR A 131 6.15 21.37 5.49
CA THR A 131 6.26 21.26 6.95
C THR A 131 5.63 22.49 7.61
N LYS A 132 4.83 22.24 8.65
CA LYS A 132 4.31 23.32 9.52
C LYS A 132 5.14 23.34 10.78
N THR A 133 5.61 24.52 11.18
CA THR A 133 6.18 24.71 12.52
C THR A 133 5.11 24.60 13.59
N THR A 134 5.49 24.33 14.85
CA THR A 134 4.63 24.31 16.04
C THR A 134 3.76 25.55 16.16
N ASP A 135 4.19 26.68 15.61
CA ASP A 135 3.45 27.96 15.62
C ASP A 135 2.49 28.13 14.44
N ASN A 136 2.22 27.07 13.68
CA ASN A 136 1.35 27.09 12.48
C ASN A 136 1.84 28.01 11.34
N ASN A 137 3.06 28.53 11.41
CA ASN A 137 3.68 29.27 10.32
C ASN A 137 4.16 28.27 9.27
N LYS A 138 3.84 28.53 7.98
CA LYS A 138 4.42 27.78 6.88
C LYS A 138 5.91 28.14 6.81
N LEU A 139 6.77 27.14 6.88
CA LEU A 139 8.15 27.33 6.42
C LEU A 139 8.10 27.46 4.90
N ASP A 140 8.69 28.52 4.38
CA ASP A 140 8.72 28.82 2.93
C ASP A 140 9.59 27.82 2.15
N GLU A 141 10.40 27.01 2.83
CA GLU A 141 11.20 25.94 2.24
C GLU A 141 10.72 24.58 2.75
N SER A 142 10.25 23.71 1.84
CA SER A 142 9.99 22.31 2.15
C SER A 142 11.34 21.59 2.22
N GLU A 143 11.62 20.96 3.35
CA GLU A 143 12.84 20.17 3.54
C GLU A 143 12.74 18.79 2.87
N GLU A 144 11.55 18.35 2.46
CA GLU A 144 11.31 17.01 1.92
C GLU A 144 10.46 17.05 0.65
N VAL A 145 10.98 16.40 -0.41
CA VAL A 145 10.25 16.14 -1.65
C VAL A 145 9.76 14.71 -1.63
N TYR A 146 8.44 14.51 -1.73
CA TYR A 146 7.87 13.18 -1.92
C TYR A 146 7.72 12.87 -3.39
N GLU A 147 8.60 12.03 -3.90
CA GLU A 147 8.57 11.48 -5.26
C GLU A 147 8.07 10.04 -5.23
N TYR A 148 7.08 9.71 -6.08
CA TYR A 148 6.45 8.41 -6.04
C TYR A 148 5.94 7.93 -7.39
N VAL A 149 5.74 6.62 -7.46
CA VAL A 149 5.03 5.94 -8.54
C VAL A 149 3.76 5.31 -7.98
N LEU A 150 2.62 5.64 -8.60
CA LEU A 150 1.33 5.01 -8.32
C LEU A 150 0.98 4.09 -9.48
N CYS A 151 0.74 2.81 -9.20
CA CYS A 151 0.24 1.84 -10.16
C CYS A 151 -1.24 1.56 -9.94
N ALA A 152 -2.00 1.45 -11.03
CA ALA A 152 -3.39 1.00 -11.01
C ALA A 152 -3.60 -0.05 -12.10
N ILE A 153 -4.14 -1.21 -11.76
CA ILE A 153 -4.49 -2.27 -12.69
C ILE A 153 -6.01 -2.34 -12.78
N CYS A 154 -6.52 -2.02 -13.97
CA CYS A 154 -7.93 -1.83 -14.25
C CYS A 154 -8.43 -2.92 -15.19
N PRO A 155 -9.47 -3.71 -14.85
CA PRO A 155 -10.14 -4.57 -15.80
C PRO A 155 -10.67 -3.79 -17.01
N VAL A 156 -10.59 -4.39 -18.18
CA VAL A 156 -11.22 -3.86 -19.41
C VAL A 156 -12.30 -4.84 -19.85
N GLU A 157 -13.54 -4.41 -19.73
CA GLU A 157 -14.70 -5.27 -19.90
C GLU A 157 -15.54 -4.84 -21.10
N LEU A 158 -16.06 -5.84 -21.82
CA LEU A 158 -16.98 -5.58 -22.91
C LEU A 158 -18.35 -5.18 -22.36
N THR A 159 -18.89 -4.04 -22.79
CA THR A 159 -20.20 -3.57 -22.33
C THR A 159 -21.29 -4.61 -22.57
N LYS A 160 -22.32 -4.62 -21.70
CA LYS A 160 -23.40 -5.63 -21.76
C LYS A 160 -24.11 -5.58 -23.11
N ALA A 161 -24.40 -6.76 -23.65
CA ALA A 161 -25.27 -6.89 -24.81
C ALA A 161 -26.69 -6.38 -24.50
N GLY A 162 -27.41 -5.91 -25.51
CA GLY A 162 -28.76 -5.42 -25.34
C GLY A 162 -29.27 -4.70 -26.59
N LEU A 163 -30.47 -4.17 -26.52
CA LEU A 163 -31.02 -3.28 -27.53
C LEU A 163 -30.70 -1.82 -27.15
N GLY A 164 -30.37 -1.03 -28.13
CA GLY A 164 -30.10 0.40 -28.01
C GLY A 164 -30.83 1.21 -29.08
N TYR A 165 -31.10 2.47 -28.78
CA TYR A 165 -31.61 3.41 -29.77
C TYR A 165 -30.45 4.00 -30.58
N HIS A 166 -30.48 3.74 -31.90
CA HIS A 166 -29.51 4.27 -32.85
C HIS A 166 -30.08 5.55 -33.48
N LYS A 167 -29.63 6.70 -32.94
CA LYS A 167 -30.12 8.02 -33.29
C LYS A 167 -30.04 8.32 -34.77
N ASP A 168 -28.92 7.95 -35.40
CA ASP A 168 -28.65 8.22 -36.82
C ASP A 168 -29.62 7.52 -37.78
N LYS A 169 -30.11 6.34 -37.36
CA LYS A 169 -31.06 5.52 -38.15
C LYS A 169 -32.48 5.57 -37.61
N ASN A 170 -32.69 6.21 -36.46
CA ASN A 170 -33.97 6.27 -35.76
C ASN A 170 -34.64 4.88 -35.58
N ILE A 171 -33.82 3.90 -35.12
CA ILE A 171 -34.28 2.51 -34.90
C ILE A 171 -33.79 1.97 -33.53
N ILE A 172 -34.53 0.97 -33.05
CA ILE A 172 -34.05 0.11 -31.96
C ILE A 172 -33.38 -1.10 -32.60
N ALA A 173 -32.10 -1.31 -32.29
CA ALA A 173 -31.28 -2.40 -32.83
C ALA A 173 -30.28 -2.91 -31.79
N PRO A 174 -29.57 -4.02 -32.02
CA PRO A 174 -28.51 -4.48 -31.14
C PRO A 174 -27.48 -3.38 -30.88
N ARG A 175 -27.18 -3.17 -29.60
CA ARG A 175 -26.21 -2.17 -29.16
C ARG A 175 -24.78 -2.55 -29.64
N ILE A 176 -24.04 -1.60 -30.16
CA ILE A 176 -22.62 -1.74 -30.37
C ILE A 176 -21.96 -1.89 -29.00
N ARG A 177 -21.13 -2.89 -28.85
CA ARG A 177 -20.44 -3.18 -27.58
C ARG A 177 -19.02 -2.63 -27.66
N ASP A 178 -18.69 -1.80 -26.67
CA ASP A 178 -17.36 -1.20 -26.52
C ASP A 178 -16.60 -1.85 -25.36
N TRP A 179 -15.28 -1.89 -25.48
CA TRP A 179 -14.40 -2.23 -24.36
C TRP A 179 -14.25 -1.01 -23.46
N VAL A 180 -14.58 -1.16 -22.18
CA VAL A 180 -14.59 -0.08 -21.21
C VAL A 180 -13.66 -0.41 -20.05
N VAL A 181 -12.80 0.55 -19.70
CA VAL A 181 -11.92 0.47 -18.54
C VAL A 181 -12.74 0.62 -17.27
N SER A 182 -12.69 -0.39 -16.41
CA SER A 182 -13.35 -0.40 -15.11
C SER A 182 -12.46 0.25 -14.03
N VAL A 183 -13.01 0.41 -12.83
CA VAL A 183 -12.22 0.89 -11.67
C VAL A 183 -11.10 -0.10 -11.34
N PRO A 184 -9.97 0.35 -10.76
CA PRO A 184 -8.87 -0.53 -10.42
C PRO A 184 -9.30 -1.69 -9.53
N GLU A 185 -8.83 -2.90 -9.83
CA GLU A 185 -8.97 -4.08 -8.96
C GLU A 185 -7.80 -4.17 -7.99
N THR A 186 -6.59 -3.81 -8.44
CA THR A 186 -5.37 -3.79 -7.62
C THR A 186 -4.43 -2.68 -8.06
N GLY A 187 -3.41 -2.41 -7.26
CA GLY A 187 -2.40 -1.41 -7.54
C GLY A 187 -1.43 -1.24 -6.38
N PHE A 188 -0.44 -0.36 -6.54
CA PHE A 188 0.52 -0.06 -5.49
C PHE A 188 0.97 1.40 -5.54
N LEU A 189 1.48 1.89 -4.43
CA LEU A 189 2.10 3.20 -4.26
C LEU A 189 3.51 2.99 -3.70
N PHE A 190 4.54 3.44 -4.40
CA PHE A 190 5.92 3.35 -3.95
C PHE A 190 6.66 4.68 -4.10
N PRO A 191 7.37 5.11 -3.07
CA PRO A 191 7.42 4.62 -1.69
C PRO A 191 6.09 4.79 -0.95
N ALA A 192 5.94 4.11 0.19
CA ALA A 192 4.81 4.40 1.06
C ALA A 192 4.91 5.81 1.63
N PHE A 193 3.77 6.48 1.80
CA PHE A 193 3.69 7.80 2.42
C PHE A 193 3.14 7.64 3.83
N SER A 194 3.98 7.87 4.83
CA SER A 194 3.64 7.69 6.23
C SER A 194 4.17 8.85 7.06
N ASP A 195 3.32 9.42 7.91
CA ASP A 195 3.64 10.59 8.75
C ASP A 195 4.25 11.76 7.97
N ARG A 196 3.73 11.98 6.74
CA ARG A 196 4.16 13.01 5.80
C ARG A 196 5.60 12.86 5.33
N SER A 197 6.15 11.67 5.40
CA SER A 197 7.49 11.31 4.95
C SER A 197 7.46 10.12 3.98
N SER A 198 8.52 10.03 3.18
CA SER A 198 8.74 8.96 2.21
C SER A 198 9.35 7.74 2.89
N ASP A 199 8.62 6.63 2.99
CA ASP A 199 9.16 5.38 3.51
C ASP A 199 9.57 4.46 2.35
N VAL A 200 10.85 4.50 1.98
CA VAL A 200 11.43 3.68 0.90
C VAL A 200 11.55 2.19 1.24
N ASN A 201 11.34 1.81 2.51
CA ASN A 201 11.34 0.41 2.95
C ASN A 201 9.95 -0.22 2.90
N ALA A 202 8.94 0.58 2.56
CA ALA A 202 7.55 0.17 2.53
C ALA A 202 6.86 0.58 1.23
N MET A 203 5.80 -0.16 0.92
CA MET A 203 4.94 0.05 -0.24
C MET A 203 3.47 0.04 0.19
N GLY A 204 2.68 0.96 -0.34
CA GLY A 204 1.23 0.89 -0.24
C GLY A 204 0.68 -0.09 -1.29
N TYR A 205 -0.14 -1.03 -0.88
CA TYR A 205 -0.81 -1.96 -1.79
C TYR A 205 -2.32 -1.76 -1.74
N TYR A 206 -2.93 -1.62 -2.88
CA TYR A 206 -4.37 -1.49 -3.04
C TYR A 206 -4.99 -2.76 -3.60
N VAL A 207 -6.08 -3.19 -3.00
CA VAL A 207 -6.96 -4.23 -3.53
C VAL A 207 -8.42 -3.84 -3.30
N LYS A 208 -9.24 -3.89 -4.36
CA LYS A 208 -10.66 -3.51 -4.30
C LYS A 208 -11.47 -4.42 -3.38
N ASP A 209 -11.22 -5.72 -3.44
CA ASP A 209 -11.81 -6.72 -2.56
C ASP A 209 -10.70 -7.43 -1.79
N ALA A 210 -10.66 -7.23 -0.47
CA ALA A 210 -9.64 -7.82 0.40
C ALA A 210 -9.53 -9.35 0.28
N LYS A 211 -10.63 -10.03 -0.07
CA LYS A 211 -10.64 -11.48 -0.29
C LYS A 211 -9.94 -11.92 -1.57
N LYS A 212 -9.69 -10.97 -2.48
CA LYS A 212 -9.00 -11.17 -3.75
C LYS A 212 -7.56 -10.67 -3.73
N ALA A 213 -7.02 -10.34 -2.55
CA ALA A 213 -5.61 -10.04 -2.42
C ALA A 213 -4.78 -11.23 -2.91
N GLN A 214 -3.77 -10.96 -3.73
CA GLN A 214 -2.94 -11.99 -4.37
C GLN A 214 -1.56 -12.02 -3.70
N PRO A 215 -1.27 -13.00 -2.82
CA PRO A 215 0.04 -13.11 -2.17
C PRO A 215 1.19 -13.23 -3.17
N ALA A 216 1.01 -13.98 -4.26
CA ALA A 216 2.00 -14.13 -5.32
C ALA A 216 2.34 -12.76 -5.96
N PHE A 217 1.35 -11.91 -6.19
CA PHE A 217 1.59 -10.55 -6.70
C PHE A 217 2.44 -9.73 -5.71
N MET A 218 2.14 -9.78 -4.41
CA MET A 218 2.90 -9.06 -3.40
C MET A 218 4.35 -9.57 -3.31
N GLN A 219 4.56 -10.89 -3.36
CA GLN A 219 5.87 -11.50 -3.18
C GLN A 219 6.72 -11.46 -4.44
N GLU A 220 6.16 -11.81 -5.59
CA GLU A 220 6.93 -12.01 -6.83
C GLU A 220 7.00 -10.75 -7.71
N VAL A 221 5.96 -9.89 -7.68
CA VAL A 221 6.00 -8.62 -8.42
C VAL A 221 6.65 -7.53 -7.57
N LEU A 222 6.18 -7.38 -6.32
CA LEU A 222 6.58 -6.27 -5.47
C LEU A 222 7.81 -6.61 -4.60
N GLY A 223 8.13 -7.90 -4.38
CA GLY A 223 9.19 -8.33 -3.47
C GLY A 223 8.87 -8.03 -2.00
N CYS A 224 7.59 -7.91 -1.68
CA CYS A 224 7.08 -7.45 -0.40
C CYS A 224 6.24 -8.51 0.29
N GLU A 225 6.10 -8.34 1.59
CA GLU A 225 5.15 -9.07 2.43
C GLU A 225 4.28 -8.10 3.22
N ALA A 226 3.08 -8.55 3.58
CA ALA A 226 2.19 -7.72 4.38
C ALA A 226 2.80 -7.51 5.77
N LYS A 227 2.90 -6.26 6.21
CA LYS A 227 3.16 -5.98 7.62
C LYS A 227 2.07 -6.66 8.44
N ARG A 228 2.48 -7.38 9.48
CA ARG A 228 1.52 -7.98 10.40
C ARG A 228 0.61 -6.88 10.95
N THR A 229 -0.68 -7.17 10.98
CA THR A 229 -1.63 -6.26 11.64
C THR A 229 -1.33 -6.24 13.14
N ALA A 230 -1.60 -5.14 13.81
CA ALA A 230 -1.46 -5.05 15.27
C ALA A 230 -2.22 -6.19 16.01
N ALA A 231 -3.29 -6.70 15.41
CA ALA A 231 -4.03 -7.85 15.94
C ALA A 231 -3.26 -9.17 15.77
N GLU A 232 -2.57 -9.36 14.65
CA GLU A 232 -1.72 -10.52 14.39
C GLU A 232 -0.45 -10.47 15.23
N GLU A 233 0.20 -9.32 15.33
CA GLU A 233 1.35 -9.09 16.21
C GLU A 233 0.98 -9.38 17.67
N LYS A 234 -0.16 -8.86 18.15
CA LYS A 234 -0.68 -9.16 19.49
C LYS A 234 -0.92 -10.64 19.70
N LYS A 235 -1.48 -11.34 18.70
CA LYS A 235 -1.73 -12.78 18.77
C LYS A 235 -0.43 -13.59 18.79
N THR A 236 0.55 -13.21 17.97
CA THR A 236 1.88 -13.83 17.94
C THR A 236 2.59 -13.63 19.27
N PHE A 237 2.62 -12.40 19.79
CA PHE A 237 3.21 -12.07 21.09
C PHE A 237 2.54 -12.85 22.22
N HIS A 238 1.21 -12.95 22.23
CA HIS A 238 0.48 -13.76 23.20
C HIS A 238 0.85 -15.26 23.10
N GLY A 239 1.05 -15.76 21.88
CA GLY A 239 1.55 -17.13 21.65
C GLY A 239 2.93 -17.34 22.27
N ILE A 240 3.87 -16.44 21.98
CA ILE A 240 5.24 -16.48 22.53
C ILE A 240 5.23 -16.45 24.07
N LEU A 241 4.50 -15.51 24.67
CA LEU A 241 4.35 -15.45 26.13
C LEU A 241 3.80 -16.76 26.70
N LYS A 242 2.78 -17.32 26.05
CA LYS A 242 2.17 -18.56 26.51
C LYS A 242 3.15 -19.72 26.46
N ASP A 243 3.91 -19.86 25.36
CA ASP A 243 4.82 -20.97 25.16
C ASP A 243 6.00 -20.89 26.16
N VAL A 244 6.61 -19.71 26.31
CA VAL A 244 7.76 -19.52 27.19
C VAL A 244 7.39 -19.54 28.67
N ILE A 245 6.35 -18.81 29.07
CA ILE A 245 5.99 -18.68 30.50
C ILE A 245 5.32 -19.96 31.02
N SER A 246 4.57 -20.69 30.18
CA SER A 246 3.90 -21.94 30.60
C SER A 246 4.89 -23.04 30.93
N GLU A 247 6.11 -22.99 30.42
CA GLU A 247 7.17 -23.98 30.73
C GLU A 247 7.85 -23.68 32.06
N GLU A 248 7.86 -22.43 32.55
CA GLU A 248 8.69 -21.96 33.64
C GLU A 248 7.93 -21.56 34.91
N VAL A 249 6.60 -21.34 34.83
CA VAL A 249 5.80 -20.77 35.94
C VAL A 249 4.53 -21.57 36.16
N GLU A 250 4.28 -22.03 37.45
CA GLU A 250 3.09 -22.83 37.80
C GLU A 250 1.76 -22.09 37.59
N ASP A 251 1.71 -20.75 37.72
CA ASP A 251 0.51 -19.93 37.49
C ASP A 251 0.64 -19.04 36.24
N ALA A 252 1.20 -19.59 35.18
CA ALA A 252 1.49 -18.93 33.91
C ALA A 252 0.30 -18.15 33.33
N LYS A 253 -0.92 -18.67 33.47
CA LYS A 253 -2.11 -18.05 32.90
C LYS A 253 -2.45 -16.72 33.53
N THR A 254 -2.32 -16.59 34.86
CA THR A 254 -2.57 -15.35 35.60
C THR A 254 -1.49 -14.32 35.25
N VAL A 255 -0.23 -14.74 35.25
CA VAL A 255 0.92 -13.87 34.93
C VAL A 255 0.80 -13.32 33.51
N ILE A 256 0.43 -14.16 32.53
CA ILE A 256 0.25 -13.71 31.13
C ILE A 256 -0.88 -12.69 31.00
N LEU A 257 -2.00 -12.91 31.72
CA LEU A 257 -3.13 -11.96 31.72
C LEU A 257 -2.74 -10.62 32.34
N ASP A 258 -1.98 -10.64 33.42
CA ASP A 258 -1.52 -9.43 34.10
C ASP A 258 -0.55 -8.63 33.22
N ILE A 259 0.42 -9.29 32.57
CA ILE A 259 1.31 -8.64 31.59
C ILE A 259 0.51 -8.01 30.45
N GLN A 260 -0.48 -8.72 29.92
CA GLN A 260 -1.32 -8.19 28.85
C GLN A 260 -2.15 -6.99 29.29
N GLN A 261 -2.61 -6.97 30.51
CA GLN A 261 -3.37 -5.84 31.06
C GLN A 261 -2.47 -4.63 31.22
N ASP A 262 -1.28 -4.77 31.78
CA ASP A 262 -0.32 -3.68 31.95
C ASP A 262 0.08 -3.08 30.59
N LEU A 263 0.36 -3.92 29.59
CA LEU A 263 0.66 -3.45 28.23
C LEU A 263 -0.53 -2.75 27.56
N ASN A 264 -1.76 -3.22 27.80
CA ASN A 264 -2.95 -2.52 27.29
C ASN A 264 -3.15 -1.16 28.00
N ASP A 265 -2.93 -1.09 29.30
CA ASP A 265 -3.05 0.14 30.08
C ASP A 265 -2.00 1.18 29.61
N MET A 266 -0.75 0.76 29.37
CA MET A 266 0.30 1.58 28.75
C MET A 266 -0.13 2.12 27.36
N VAL A 267 -0.73 1.26 26.53
CA VAL A 267 -1.24 1.66 25.20
C VAL A 267 -2.38 2.67 25.32
N GLU A 268 -3.29 2.49 26.28
CA GLU A 268 -4.40 3.43 26.49
C GLU A 268 -3.94 4.77 27.08
N GLU A 269 -3.00 4.76 28.01
CA GLU A 269 -2.39 5.98 28.52
C GLU A 269 -1.69 6.78 27.43
N HIS A 270 -0.92 6.11 26.56
CA HIS A 270 -0.24 6.76 25.46
C HIS A 270 -1.22 7.36 24.45
N LYS A 271 -2.31 6.66 24.13
CA LYS A 271 -3.38 7.17 23.25
C LYS A 271 -4.06 8.41 23.83
N ASN A 272 -4.22 8.50 25.14
CA ASN A 272 -4.82 9.65 25.80
C ASN A 272 -3.92 10.89 25.80
N VAL A 273 -2.60 10.70 25.69
CA VAL A 273 -1.60 11.80 25.66
C VAL A 273 -1.29 12.22 24.22
N PHE A 274 -1.29 11.27 23.28
CA PHE A 274 -0.91 11.47 21.88
C PHE A 274 -1.98 10.89 20.94
N GLU A 275 -3.06 11.63 20.70
CA GLU A 275 -4.25 11.18 19.93
C GLU A 275 -3.96 10.65 18.51
N ASN A 276 -2.75 10.84 17.94
CA ASN A 276 -2.44 10.53 16.53
C ASN A 276 -1.12 9.77 16.31
N GLU A 277 -0.41 9.36 17.36
CA GLU A 277 0.82 8.60 17.19
C GLU A 277 0.57 7.09 17.33
N PRO A 278 1.16 6.25 16.46
CA PRO A 278 1.10 4.81 16.66
C PRO A 278 1.82 4.41 17.93
N VAL A 279 1.16 3.67 18.78
CA VAL A 279 1.78 3.14 20.01
C VAL A 279 2.65 1.96 19.62
N LEU A 280 3.95 2.13 19.78
CA LEU A 280 4.92 1.05 19.61
C LEU A 280 5.25 0.47 20.99
N LEU A 281 4.97 -0.81 21.18
CA LEU A 281 5.49 -1.55 22.33
C LEU A 281 6.99 -1.80 22.10
N THR A 282 7.83 -1.05 22.79
CA THR A 282 9.28 -1.20 22.68
C THR A 282 9.77 -2.38 23.52
N PRO A 283 10.89 -3.05 23.13
CA PRO A 283 11.49 -4.10 23.95
C PRO A 283 11.71 -3.70 25.42
N PRO A 284 12.19 -2.49 25.76
CA PRO A 284 12.29 -2.04 27.15
C PRO A 284 10.96 -2.02 27.90
N ALA A 285 9.86 -1.60 27.28
CA ALA A 285 8.54 -1.57 27.92
C ALA A 285 8.01 -2.99 28.19
N ILE A 286 8.24 -3.91 27.26
CA ILE A 286 7.89 -5.33 27.44
C ILE A 286 8.71 -5.93 28.58
N ARG A 287 10.01 -5.64 28.63
CA ARG A 287 10.92 -6.08 29.69
C ARG A 287 10.47 -5.59 31.07
N GLU A 288 10.13 -4.32 31.17
CA GLU A 288 9.66 -3.70 32.43
C GLU A 288 8.37 -4.37 32.91
N ALA A 289 7.37 -4.54 32.05
CA ALA A 289 6.12 -5.22 32.38
C ALA A 289 6.33 -6.67 32.86
N MET A 290 7.29 -7.39 32.26
CA MET A 290 7.62 -8.76 32.66
C MET A 290 8.39 -8.82 33.97
N ALA A 291 9.32 -7.89 34.20
CA ALA A 291 10.11 -7.81 35.42
C ALA A 291 9.23 -7.44 36.66
N GLU A 292 8.24 -6.56 36.49
CA GLU A 292 7.28 -6.21 37.54
C GLU A 292 6.42 -7.40 38.01
N LYS A 293 6.22 -8.40 37.13
CA LYS A 293 5.53 -9.64 37.52
C LYS A 293 6.46 -10.72 38.09
N GLY A 294 7.72 -10.36 38.34
CA GLY A 294 8.69 -11.23 39.01
C GLY A 294 9.25 -12.36 38.16
N LEU A 295 9.18 -12.24 36.82
CA LEU A 295 9.80 -13.20 35.95
C LEU A 295 11.33 -13.10 36.01
N SER A 296 12.01 -14.24 35.83
CA SER A 296 13.47 -14.28 35.85
C SER A 296 14.06 -13.62 34.60
N GLU A 297 15.27 -13.06 34.72
CA GLU A 297 16.00 -12.48 33.58
C GLU A 297 16.17 -13.49 32.45
N GLU A 298 16.27 -14.79 32.75
CA GLU A 298 16.40 -15.86 31.78
C GLU A 298 15.15 -16.01 30.92
N VAL A 299 13.95 -15.95 31.54
CA VAL A 299 12.65 -15.97 30.87
C VAL A 299 12.45 -14.72 30.02
N ILE A 300 12.79 -13.55 30.55
CA ILE A 300 12.67 -12.28 29.84
C ILE A 300 13.55 -12.27 28.61
N SER A 301 14.83 -12.66 28.71
CA SER A 301 15.75 -12.71 27.57
C SER A 301 15.30 -13.71 26.50
N LYS A 302 14.74 -14.84 26.88
CA LYS A 302 14.20 -15.85 25.97
C LYS A 302 13.00 -15.33 25.17
N VAL A 303 12.11 -14.55 25.82
CA VAL A 303 10.98 -13.90 25.14
C VAL A 303 11.47 -12.82 24.18
N GLU A 304 12.46 -12.01 24.58
CA GLU A 304 13.06 -10.98 23.72
C GLU A 304 13.68 -11.60 22.46
N GLU A 305 14.49 -12.65 22.61
CA GLU A 305 15.15 -13.35 21.48
C GLU A 305 14.12 -13.91 20.49
N ILE A 306 13.08 -14.58 20.98
CA ILE A 306 12.01 -15.11 20.12
C ILE A 306 11.20 -13.97 19.45
N CYS A 307 10.98 -12.85 20.14
CA CYS A 307 10.31 -11.70 19.56
C CYS A 307 11.14 -10.98 18.48
N GLU A 308 12.47 -11.02 18.58
CA GLU A 308 13.35 -10.46 17.55
C GLU A 308 13.42 -11.34 16.29
N GLU A 309 13.26 -12.66 16.44
CA GLU A 309 13.25 -13.62 15.33
C GLU A 309 11.88 -13.72 14.63
N ALA A 310 10.80 -13.31 15.29
CA ALA A 310 9.41 -13.46 14.84
C ALA A 310 8.89 -12.25 14.06
#